data_5ff5b87a7673bc449dec3e21ecbc12af
#
_entry.id   5ff5b87a7673bc449dec3e21ecbc12af
#
_cell.length_a   1.000
_cell.length_b   1.000
_cell.length_c   1.000
_cell.angle_alpha   90.00
_cell.angle_beta   90.00
_cell.angle_gamma   90.00
#
_symmetry.space_group_name_H-M   'P 1'
#
loop_
_entity.id
_entity.type
_entity.pdbx_description
1 polymer ?
#
loop_
_entity_poly.entity_id
_entity_poly.type
_entity_poly.pdbx_seq_one_letter_code
_entity_poly.pdbx_strand_id
1 'polypeptide(L)'
;HVEMHFYLMTQQRFRNERYSDPLTKENSGSAQYMLLLEEFYRSAVRLAGKPLLWLHLWVEDEKQYEAEVARLVAAGELNLNDWVDFGGLGQFSASEYFGASLWQLYKGIDSPYKSVMKILLLETYAQEYPNAQLIARQFKEDLLSGHSTAIHHFDPYIAILERISQYLTAHSEFKRLDFVRSCFYVKATEDFALYHASNWRISYMKMMAQEWGWSKERIEELDQRPNWKIKRVKESHNNLVNFLMMSYRNLVDFARKHKINSSVIPQDITVLSRKLYTAFEELPGKITLLNSQISYNLAEEHLTFIEVHGNKCFKDGWYMVNQPPHHIMFSKE
;
A
#
# COMPACT_ATOMS: atom_id res chain seq x y z
N HIS A 1 -10.07 -6.11 18.65
CA HIS A 1 -8.98 -7.07 18.75
C HIS A 1 -7.77 -6.49 18.01
N VAL A 2 -6.63 -6.35 18.70
CA VAL A 2 -5.35 -6.02 18.08
C VAL A 2 -4.58 -7.32 17.95
N GLU A 3 -4.28 -7.72 16.73
CA GLU A 3 -3.42 -8.87 16.46
C GLU A 3 -1.96 -8.43 16.63
N MET A 4 -1.25 -9.09 17.53
CA MET A 4 0.16 -8.80 17.79
C MET A 4 1.03 -9.92 17.22
N HIS A 5 1.94 -9.55 16.34
CA HIS A 5 2.95 -10.43 15.81
C HIS A 5 4.28 -10.15 16.51
N PHE A 6 4.90 -11.20 17.05
CA PHE A 6 6.18 -11.09 17.74
C PHE A 6 7.29 -11.68 16.87
N TYR A 7 8.31 -10.86 16.59
CA TYR A 7 9.54 -11.30 15.93
C TYR A 7 10.70 -11.15 16.90
N LEU A 8 11.37 -12.25 17.20
CA LEU A 8 12.55 -12.26 18.04
C LEU A 8 13.80 -12.32 17.16
N MET A 9 14.57 -11.26 17.14
CA MET A 9 15.76 -11.15 16.32
C MET A 9 16.88 -10.44 17.07
N THR A 10 18.11 -10.94 16.93
CA THR A 10 19.28 -10.19 17.41
C THR A 10 19.73 -9.21 16.34
N GLN A 11 20.31 -8.08 16.77
CA GLN A 11 20.88 -7.09 15.85
C GLN A 11 21.89 -7.70 14.88
N GLN A 12 22.76 -8.58 15.37
CA GLN A 12 23.76 -9.26 14.55
C GLN A 12 23.11 -10.19 13.54
N ARG A 13 22.08 -10.93 13.92
CA ARG A 13 21.33 -11.80 13.02
C ARG A 13 20.66 -10.99 11.94
N PHE A 14 19.99 -9.88 12.27
CA PHE A 14 19.35 -8.98 11.31
C PHE A 14 20.34 -8.43 10.27
N ARG A 15 21.58 -8.09 10.70
CA ARG A 15 22.63 -7.58 9.81
C ARG A 15 23.27 -8.66 8.93
N ASN A 16 23.42 -9.87 9.45
CA ASN A 16 24.17 -10.95 8.78
C ASN A 16 23.32 -11.85 7.89
N GLU A 17 22.03 -12.04 8.23
CA GLU A 17 21.13 -12.97 7.54
C GLU A 17 20.27 -12.28 6.48
N ARG A 18 20.79 -11.21 5.89
CA ARG A 18 20.12 -10.35 4.91
C ARG A 18 19.42 -11.08 3.75
N TYR A 19 19.76 -12.34 3.50
CA TYR A 19 19.38 -13.05 2.27
C TYR A 19 18.88 -14.49 2.45
N SER A 20 18.83 -15.05 3.65
CA SER A 20 18.63 -16.50 3.83
C SER A 20 17.62 -16.97 4.87
N ASP A 21 16.95 -16.09 5.61
CA ASP A 21 16.07 -16.49 6.70
C ASP A 21 14.67 -16.93 6.21
N PRO A 22 14.20 -18.14 6.58
CA PRO A 22 12.82 -18.59 6.33
C PRO A 22 11.73 -17.64 6.85
N LEU A 23 11.98 -16.92 7.95
CA LEU A 23 11.03 -15.92 8.49
C LEU A 23 10.80 -14.75 7.54
N THR A 24 11.83 -14.33 6.80
CA THR A 24 11.67 -13.33 5.75
C THR A 24 10.94 -13.90 4.54
N LYS A 25 11.07 -15.20 4.27
CA LYS A 25 10.35 -15.88 3.17
C LYS A 25 8.85 -16.00 3.43
N GLU A 26 8.45 -16.30 4.65
CA GLU A 26 7.04 -16.49 4.99
C GLU A 26 6.27 -15.19 5.15
N ASN A 27 6.91 -14.11 5.61
CA ASN A 27 6.22 -12.88 6.02
C ASN A 27 6.39 -11.67 5.10
N SER A 28 7.45 -11.60 4.29
CA SER A 28 7.70 -10.41 3.46
C SER A 28 8.35 -10.66 2.10
N GLY A 29 8.68 -11.92 1.76
CA GLY A 29 9.42 -12.22 0.55
C GLY A 29 10.92 -11.90 0.68
N SER A 30 11.76 -12.79 0.21
CA SER A 30 13.22 -12.80 0.44
C SER A 30 14.03 -11.65 -0.20
N ALA A 31 13.40 -10.78 -0.99
CA ALA A 31 14.08 -9.74 -1.76
C ALA A 31 13.89 -8.32 -1.18
N GLN A 32 13.53 -8.14 0.09
CA GLN A 32 12.96 -6.88 0.57
C GLN A 32 13.66 -6.27 1.78
N TYR A 33 14.89 -6.65 2.03
CA TYR A 33 15.59 -6.24 3.26
C TYR A 33 15.67 -4.72 3.43
N MET A 34 16.12 -3.99 2.42
CA MET A 34 16.31 -2.54 2.52
C MET A 34 14.99 -1.78 2.56
N LEU A 35 13.98 -2.23 1.80
CA LEU A 35 12.64 -1.66 1.85
C LEU A 35 11.94 -1.96 3.17
N LEU A 36 12.17 -3.14 3.76
CA LEU A 36 11.68 -3.46 5.09
C LEU A 36 12.34 -2.58 6.16
N LEU A 37 13.64 -2.34 6.05
CA LEU A 37 14.38 -1.46 6.94
C LEU A 37 13.92 -0.01 6.79
N GLU A 38 13.66 0.46 5.57
CA GLU A 38 13.08 1.78 5.30
C GLU A 38 11.70 1.91 5.97
N GLU A 39 10.81 0.92 5.78
CA GLU A 39 9.49 0.92 6.42
C GLU A 39 9.63 0.90 7.95
N PHE A 40 10.56 0.13 8.50
CA PHE A 40 10.84 0.07 9.92
C PHE A 40 11.29 1.44 10.45
N TYR A 41 12.27 2.07 9.84
CA TYR A 41 12.82 3.35 10.32
C TYR A 41 11.79 4.50 10.33
N ARG A 42 10.84 4.51 9.41
CA ARG A 42 9.79 5.55 9.37
C ARG A 42 8.55 5.23 10.20
N SER A 43 8.40 4.01 10.72
CA SER A 43 7.18 3.59 11.42
C SER A 43 7.42 3.00 12.81
N ALA A 44 8.67 2.66 13.17
CA ALA A 44 8.98 2.02 14.43
C ALA A 44 8.81 2.97 15.62
N VAL A 45 8.17 2.46 16.66
CA VAL A 45 8.07 3.14 17.96
C VAL A 45 8.87 2.35 18.98
N ARG A 46 9.87 3.01 19.58
CA ARG A 46 10.64 2.40 20.66
C ARG A 46 9.82 2.40 21.95
N LEU A 47 9.46 1.21 22.41
CA LEU A 47 8.76 1.05 23.69
C LEU A 47 9.71 0.99 24.88
N ALA A 48 10.88 0.37 24.69
CA ALA A 48 11.91 0.23 25.70
C ALA A 48 13.28 -0.11 25.07
N GLY A 49 14.34 -0.12 25.86
CA GLY A 49 15.68 -0.52 25.44
C GLY A 49 16.53 0.61 24.87
N LYS A 50 17.58 0.25 24.14
CA LYS A 50 18.53 1.19 23.56
C LYS A 50 17.93 1.96 22.39
N PRO A 51 18.34 3.23 22.16
CA PRO A 51 17.88 4.00 20.99
C PRO A 51 18.46 3.45 19.69
N LEU A 52 17.80 3.78 18.57
CA LEU A 52 18.25 3.43 17.23
C LEU A 52 19.34 4.40 16.78
N LEU A 53 20.53 3.90 16.50
CA LEU A 53 21.67 4.72 16.09
C LEU A 53 21.38 5.50 14.81
N TRP A 54 20.78 4.84 13.83
CA TRP A 54 20.48 5.46 12.54
C TRP A 54 19.69 6.77 12.65
N LEU A 55 18.72 6.88 13.57
CA LEU A 55 17.93 8.09 13.78
C LEU A 55 18.74 9.24 14.41
N HIS A 56 19.89 8.96 15.00
CA HIS A 56 20.69 9.94 15.74
C HIS A 56 21.99 10.32 15.03
N LEU A 57 22.42 9.51 14.05
CA LEU A 57 23.63 9.73 13.27
C LEU A 57 23.29 10.23 11.86
N TRP A 58 23.55 11.51 11.60
CA TRP A 58 23.39 12.07 10.28
C TRP A 58 24.59 11.79 9.40
N VAL A 59 24.34 11.33 8.18
CA VAL A 59 25.30 11.23 7.09
C VAL A 59 24.68 11.82 5.82
N GLU A 60 25.45 12.54 5.05
CA GLU A 60 24.95 13.15 3.82
C GLU A 60 24.63 12.09 2.74
N ASP A 61 25.51 11.12 2.57
CA ASP A 61 25.29 9.95 1.72
C ASP A 61 25.13 8.69 2.57
N GLU A 62 23.93 8.11 2.54
CA GLU A 62 23.61 6.88 3.27
C GLU A 62 24.53 5.69 2.93
N LYS A 63 25.20 5.71 1.77
CA LYS A 63 26.21 4.69 1.42
C LYS A 63 27.44 4.77 2.31
N GLN A 64 27.69 5.91 2.93
CA GLN A 64 28.84 6.13 3.83
C GLN A 64 28.50 5.84 5.29
N TYR A 65 27.25 5.48 5.61
CA TYR A 65 26.81 5.26 7.00
C TYR A 65 27.73 4.29 7.74
N GLU A 66 28.01 3.14 7.18
CA GLU A 66 28.85 2.10 7.82
C GLU A 66 30.29 2.58 8.06
N ALA A 67 30.84 3.35 7.10
CA ALA A 67 32.17 3.91 7.23
C ALA A 67 32.23 4.97 8.34
N GLU A 68 31.20 5.81 8.44
CA GLU A 68 31.11 6.83 9.48
C GLU A 68 30.93 6.22 10.87
N VAL A 69 30.09 5.20 11.02
CA VAL A 69 29.98 4.43 12.26
C VAL A 69 31.34 3.86 12.68
N ALA A 70 32.06 3.22 11.74
CA ALA A 70 33.36 2.65 12.02
C ALA A 70 34.39 3.73 12.43
N ARG A 71 34.37 4.90 11.78
CA ARG A 71 35.22 6.06 12.14
C ARG A 71 34.96 6.54 13.56
N LEU A 72 33.71 6.74 13.94
CA LEU A 72 33.31 7.22 15.25
C LEU A 72 33.68 6.20 16.37
N VAL A 73 33.50 4.93 16.09
CA VAL A 73 33.92 3.87 17.04
C VAL A 73 35.44 3.86 17.22
N ALA A 74 36.20 3.96 16.13
CA ALA A 74 37.65 3.99 16.19
C ALA A 74 38.20 5.25 16.91
N ALA A 75 37.49 6.38 16.79
CA ALA A 75 37.81 7.61 17.51
C ALA A 75 37.40 7.58 19.00
N GLY A 76 36.68 6.56 19.45
CA GLY A 76 36.11 6.50 20.80
C GLY A 76 34.96 7.45 21.06
N GLU A 77 34.40 8.03 19.99
CA GLU A 77 33.27 8.98 20.06
C GLU A 77 31.93 8.26 20.13
N LEU A 78 31.89 6.98 19.71
CA LEU A 78 30.67 6.15 19.68
C LEU A 78 30.94 4.79 20.33
N ASN A 79 30.11 4.45 21.33
CA ASN A 79 30.08 3.13 21.92
C ASN A 79 28.83 2.36 21.45
N LEU A 80 29.00 1.40 20.55
CA LEU A 80 27.89 0.61 19.98
C LEU A 80 27.10 -0.17 21.04
N ASN A 81 27.68 -0.38 22.25
CA ASN A 81 26.92 -1.04 23.32
C ASN A 81 25.75 -0.18 23.84
N ASP A 82 25.72 1.10 23.57
CA ASP A 82 24.66 2.01 24.01
C ASP A 82 23.53 2.13 22.99
N TRP A 83 23.68 1.53 21.81
CA TRP A 83 22.80 1.69 20.67
C TRP A 83 22.30 0.36 20.11
N VAL A 84 21.14 0.44 19.42
CA VAL A 84 20.71 -0.57 18.46
C VAL A 84 20.99 -0.03 17.06
N ASP A 85 21.74 -0.78 16.27
CA ASP A 85 22.15 -0.38 14.93
C ASP A 85 21.80 -1.49 13.93
N PHE A 86 20.84 -1.23 13.04
CA PHE A 86 20.45 -2.12 11.94
C PHE A 86 21.13 -1.76 10.61
N GLY A 87 21.97 -0.73 10.59
CA GLY A 87 22.67 -0.23 9.43
C GLY A 87 21.98 0.92 8.72
N GLY A 88 22.66 1.49 7.71
CA GLY A 88 22.14 2.59 6.90
C GLY A 88 21.24 2.12 5.75
N LEU A 89 20.57 3.08 5.11
CA LEU A 89 19.73 2.88 3.91
C LEU A 89 20.56 3.13 2.62
N GLY A 90 21.67 2.37 2.45
CA GLY A 90 22.68 2.68 1.44
C GLY A 90 22.24 2.49 -0.01
N GLN A 91 22.05 1.25 -0.46
CA GLN A 91 21.68 0.97 -1.85
C GLN A 91 20.56 -0.06 -1.93
N PHE A 92 19.54 0.31 -2.69
CA PHE A 92 18.44 -0.58 -3.05
C PHE A 92 18.74 -1.22 -4.40
N SER A 93 18.57 -2.53 -4.52
CA SER A 93 18.64 -3.18 -5.80
C SER A 93 17.33 -3.02 -6.58
N ALA A 94 17.41 -2.97 -7.90
CA ALA A 94 16.21 -2.92 -8.73
C ALA A 94 15.30 -4.15 -8.51
N SER A 95 15.89 -5.32 -8.24
CA SER A 95 15.17 -6.56 -7.94
C SER A 95 14.36 -6.46 -6.65
N GLU A 96 14.82 -5.69 -5.68
CA GLU A 96 14.12 -5.48 -4.41
C GLU A 96 12.82 -4.70 -4.60
N TYR A 97 12.84 -3.62 -5.38
CA TYR A 97 11.62 -2.88 -5.73
C TYR A 97 10.59 -3.77 -6.44
N PHE A 98 11.05 -4.57 -7.40
CA PHE A 98 10.17 -5.45 -8.15
C PHE A 98 9.57 -6.56 -7.25
N GLY A 99 10.39 -7.22 -6.44
CA GLY A 99 9.94 -8.26 -5.51
C GLY A 99 8.94 -7.73 -4.47
N ALA A 100 9.25 -6.58 -3.87
CA ALA A 100 8.34 -5.91 -2.93
C ALA A 100 7.00 -5.55 -3.58
N SER A 101 7.02 -5.11 -4.84
CA SER A 101 5.82 -4.74 -5.57
C SER A 101 4.92 -5.93 -5.84
N LEU A 102 5.49 -7.07 -6.25
CA LEU A 102 4.74 -8.31 -6.43
C LEU A 102 4.08 -8.76 -5.13
N TRP A 103 4.79 -8.63 -4.02
CA TRP A 103 4.24 -8.96 -2.71
C TRP A 103 3.08 -8.06 -2.29
N GLN A 104 3.19 -6.74 -2.53
CA GLN A 104 2.11 -5.80 -2.25
C GLN A 104 0.90 -6.04 -3.17
N LEU A 105 1.12 -6.41 -4.43
CA LEU A 105 0.04 -6.82 -5.33
C LEU A 105 -0.70 -8.05 -4.80
N TYR A 106 0.04 -9.04 -4.32
CA TYR A 106 -0.55 -10.23 -3.69
C TYR A 106 -1.39 -9.87 -2.46
N LYS A 107 -0.87 -9.02 -1.56
CA LYS A 107 -1.64 -8.49 -0.44
C LYS A 107 -2.85 -7.67 -0.86
N GLY A 108 -2.83 -7.11 -2.05
CA GLY A 108 -3.94 -6.36 -2.65
C GLY A 108 -5.19 -7.21 -2.91
N ILE A 109 -5.06 -8.52 -2.97
CA ILE A 109 -6.20 -9.43 -3.07
C ILE A 109 -7.07 -9.33 -1.80
N ASP A 110 -6.44 -9.27 -0.63
CA ASP A 110 -7.13 -9.25 0.67
C ASP A 110 -7.33 -7.83 1.21
N SER A 111 -6.32 -6.95 1.03
CA SER A 111 -6.31 -5.58 1.57
C SER A 111 -6.04 -4.53 0.49
N PRO A 112 -6.97 -4.31 -0.45
CA PRO A 112 -6.71 -3.53 -1.66
C PRO A 112 -6.39 -2.06 -1.39
N TYR A 113 -7.11 -1.38 -0.51
CA TYR A 113 -6.91 0.05 -0.23
C TYR A 113 -5.51 0.37 0.31
N LYS A 114 -5.02 -0.45 1.26
CA LYS A 114 -3.67 -0.32 1.80
C LYS A 114 -2.61 -0.65 0.75
N SER A 115 -2.86 -1.68 -0.04
CA SER A 115 -1.92 -2.13 -1.08
C SER A 115 -1.76 -1.12 -2.21
N VAL A 116 -2.81 -0.43 -2.62
CA VAL A 116 -2.75 0.66 -3.61
C VAL A 116 -1.71 1.71 -3.20
N MET A 117 -1.73 2.16 -1.95
CA MET A 117 -0.77 3.15 -1.47
C MET A 117 0.66 2.62 -1.46
N LYS A 118 0.87 1.40 -0.95
CA LYS A 118 2.20 0.79 -0.88
C LYS A 118 2.79 0.48 -2.26
N ILE A 119 1.97 0.02 -3.20
CA ILE A 119 2.42 -0.25 -4.58
C ILE A 119 2.83 1.04 -5.27
N LEU A 120 2.06 2.12 -5.11
CA LEU A 120 2.42 3.41 -5.68
C LEU A 120 3.69 4.00 -5.09
N LEU A 121 3.91 3.83 -3.81
CA LEU A 121 5.17 4.24 -3.20
C LEU A 121 6.36 3.51 -3.84
N LEU A 122 6.22 2.20 -4.04
CA LEU A 122 7.25 1.40 -4.72
C LEU A 122 7.43 1.79 -6.19
N GLU A 123 6.34 2.12 -6.89
CA GLU A 123 6.38 2.66 -8.26
C GLU A 123 7.13 4.01 -8.28
N THR A 124 6.85 4.90 -7.32
CA THR A 124 7.54 6.17 -7.18
C THR A 124 9.04 5.97 -6.98
N TYR A 125 9.43 5.12 -6.06
CA TYR A 125 10.83 4.80 -5.80
C TYR A 125 11.53 4.15 -7.00
N ALA A 126 10.83 3.25 -7.71
CA ALA A 126 11.34 2.62 -8.90
C ALA A 126 11.60 3.61 -10.05
N GLN A 127 10.74 4.62 -10.21
CA GLN A 127 10.94 5.66 -11.23
C GLN A 127 12.15 6.55 -10.93
N GLU A 128 12.48 6.75 -9.67
CA GLU A 128 13.63 7.55 -9.23
C GLU A 128 14.92 6.74 -9.10
N TYR A 129 14.86 5.43 -9.33
CA TYR A 129 16.03 4.56 -9.23
C TYR A 129 17.17 5.06 -10.11
N PRO A 130 18.44 5.09 -9.63
CA PRO A 130 18.95 4.53 -8.37
C PRO A 130 18.93 5.49 -7.17
N ASN A 131 18.42 6.70 -7.29
CA ASN A 131 18.52 7.76 -6.28
C ASN A 131 17.14 8.13 -5.71
N ALA A 132 16.36 7.13 -5.32
CA ALA A 132 15.03 7.36 -4.76
C ALA A 132 15.09 8.19 -3.47
N GLN A 133 14.19 9.19 -3.39
CA GLN A 133 14.00 9.96 -2.17
C GLN A 133 13.13 9.18 -1.19
N LEU A 134 13.76 8.62 -0.17
CA LEU A 134 13.13 7.75 0.80
C LEU A 134 12.39 8.54 1.88
N ILE A 135 11.19 8.12 2.22
CA ILE A 135 10.39 8.75 3.30
C ILE A 135 11.12 8.65 4.64
N ALA A 136 11.76 7.52 4.94
CA ALA A 136 12.51 7.37 6.19
C ALA A 136 13.63 8.41 6.33
N ARG A 137 14.31 8.75 5.23
CA ARG A 137 15.35 9.78 5.24
C ARG A 137 14.77 11.16 5.49
N GLN A 138 13.68 11.53 4.82
CA GLN A 138 12.97 12.77 5.07
C GLN A 138 12.52 12.87 6.53
N PHE A 139 11.94 11.79 7.05
CA PHE A 139 11.56 11.70 8.46
C PHE A 139 12.73 11.96 9.43
N LYS A 140 13.91 11.41 9.14
CA LYS A 140 15.12 11.63 9.92
C LYS A 140 15.60 13.09 9.85
N GLU A 141 15.57 13.71 8.66
CA GLU A 141 15.89 15.12 8.47
C GLU A 141 14.98 16.02 9.29
N ASP A 142 13.66 15.77 9.24
CA ASP A 142 12.66 16.54 9.97
C ASP A 142 12.85 16.41 11.50
N LEU A 143 13.18 15.19 11.98
CA LEU A 143 13.49 14.96 13.39
C LEU A 143 14.74 15.72 13.85
N LEU A 144 15.82 15.67 13.09
CA LEU A 144 17.10 16.25 13.48
C LEU A 144 17.09 17.78 13.35
N SER A 145 16.35 18.32 12.38
CA SER A 145 16.21 19.77 12.19
C SER A 145 15.30 20.43 13.23
N GLY A 146 14.42 19.65 13.86
CA GLY A 146 13.45 20.18 14.81
C GLY A 146 12.39 21.09 14.18
N HIS A 147 12.28 21.13 12.85
CA HIS A 147 11.41 22.08 12.13
C HIS A 147 9.92 21.74 12.25
N SER A 148 9.55 20.54 12.62
CA SER A 148 8.15 20.13 12.71
C SER A 148 7.77 19.68 14.11
N THR A 149 6.70 20.27 14.64
CA THR A 149 6.09 19.89 15.93
C THR A 149 4.70 19.25 15.73
N ALA A 150 4.16 19.27 14.52
CA ALA A 150 2.82 18.78 14.25
C ALA A 150 2.83 17.25 14.11
N ILE A 151 1.97 16.58 14.87
CA ILE A 151 1.89 15.11 14.95
C ILE A 151 1.69 14.46 13.57
N HIS A 152 0.92 15.11 12.67
CA HIS A 152 0.61 14.56 11.36
C HIS A 152 1.84 14.46 10.45
N HIS A 153 2.88 15.29 10.62
CA HIS A 153 4.12 15.15 9.85
C HIS A 153 4.87 13.87 10.14
N PHE A 154 4.61 13.24 11.28
CA PHE A 154 5.22 11.98 11.68
C PHE A 154 4.29 10.77 11.47
N ASP A 155 3.13 10.95 10.82
CA ASP A 155 2.29 9.82 10.44
C ASP A 155 2.80 9.19 9.13
N PRO A 156 3.24 7.92 9.16
CA PRO A 156 3.84 7.29 7.98
C PRO A 156 2.87 7.14 6.81
N TYR A 157 1.57 7.09 7.05
CA TYR A 157 0.59 7.01 5.95
C TYR A 157 0.37 8.37 5.28
N ILE A 158 0.42 9.46 6.05
CA ILE A 158 0.37 10.82 5.50
C ILE A 158 1.61 11.07 4.64
N ALA A 159 2.80 10.72 5.13
CA ALA A 159 4.03 10.84 4.38
C ALA A 159 4.00 10.02 3.06
N ILE A 160 3.43 8.81 3.08
CA ILE A 160 3.21 8.02 1.85
C ILE A 160 2.28 8.78 0.89
N LEU A 161 1.15 9.31 1.37
CA LEU A 161 0.20 10.03 0.53
C LEU A 161 0.82 11.28 -0.09
N GLU A 162 1.55 12.06 0.68
CA GLU A 162 2.26 13.26 0.20
C GLU A 162 3.28 12.90 -0.89
N ARG A 163 4.09 11.88 -0.64
CA ARG A 163 5.10 11.41 -1.59
C ARG A 163 4.50 10.94 -2.91
N ILE A 164 3.43 10.14 -2.85
CA ILE A 164 2.67 9.68 -4.01
C ILE A 164 2.00 10.85 -4.72
N SER A 165 1.44 11.79 -3.97
CA SER A 165 0.76 12.97 -4.54
C SER A 165 1.71 13.84 -5.35
N GLN A 166 2.93 14.06 -4.86
CA GLN A 166 3.99 14.75 -5.60
C GLN A 166 4.33 14.02 -6.90
N TYR A 167 4.53 12.71 -6.84
CA TYR A 167 4.84 11.89 -8.01
C TYR A 167 3.74 11.94 -9.05
N LEU A 168 2.49 11.69 -8.67
CA LEU A 168 1.36 11.68 -9.62
C LEU A 168 1.06 13.06 -10.20
N THR A 169 1.25 14.12 -9.41
CA THR A 169 1.10 15.50 -9.89
C THR A 169 2.17 15.84 -10.92
N ALA A 170 3.43 15.50 -10.65
CA ALA A 170 4.54 15.72 -11.58
C ALA A 170 4.33 14.99 -12.93
N HIS A 171 3.64 13.86 -12.93
CA HIS A 171 3.30 13.09 -14.13
C HIS A 171 1.92 13.44 -14.73
N SER A 172 1.21 14.45 -14.17
CA SER A 172 -0.15 14.83 -14.59
C SER A 172 -1.19 13.70 -14.51
N GLU A 173 -0.99 12.75 -13.60
CA GLU A 173 -1.87 11.58 -13.41
C GLU A 173 -3.00 11.86 -12.41
N PHE A 174 -3.77 12.92 -12.64
CA PHE A 174 -4.78 13.43 -11.69
C PHE A 174 -5.90 12.42 -11.38
N LYS A 175 -6.27 11.55 -12.33
CA LYS A 175 -7.26 10.49 -12.09
C LYS A 175 -6.75 9.45 -11.09
N ARG A 176 -5.49 9.07 -11.21
CA ARG A 176 -4.85 8.16 -10.24
C ARG A 176 -4.71 8.82 -8.89
N LEU A 177 -4.34 10.09 -8.85
CA LEU A 177 -4.23 10.86 -7.62
C LEU A 177 -5.57 10.92 -6.87
N ASP A 178 -6.66 11.23 -7.57
CA ASP A 178 -7.99 11.27 -6.97
C ASP A 178 -8.44 9.91 -6.43
N PHE A 179 -8.14 8.83 -7.16
CA PHE A 179 -8.41 7.47 -6.72
C PHE A 179 -7.61 7.09 -5.47
N VAL A 180 -6.33 7.43 -5.42
CA VAL A 180 -5.47 7.18 -4.24
C VAL A 180 -5.96 7.94 -3.01
N ARG A 181 -6.38 9.19 -3.17
CA ARG A 181 -7.00 9.98 -2.11
C ARG A 181 -8.24 9.28 -1.55
N SER A 182 -9.07 8.69 -2.42
CA SER A 182 -10.23 7.90 -2.00
C SER A 182 -9.80 6.65 -1.23
N CYS A 183 -8.78 5.92 -1.68
CA CYS A 183 -8.24 4.76 -0.98
C CYS A 183 -7.69 5.13 0.41
N PHE A 184 -6.98 6.25 0.48
CA PHE A 184 -6.44 6.78 1.74
C PHE A 184 -7.57 7.16 2.70
N TYR A 185 -8.57 7.92 2.22
CA TYR A 185 -9.75 8.29 3.01
C TYR A 185 -10.45 7.06 3.58
N VAL A 186 -10.75 6.08 2.72
CA VAL A 186 -11.37 4.81 3.13
C VAL A 186 -10.57 4.12 4.22
N LYS A 187 -9.24 4.03 4.06
CA LYS A 187 -8.38 3.36 5.05
C LYS A 187 -8.26 4.15 6.35
N ALA A 188 -8.16 5.47 6.28
CA ALA A 188 -8.04 6.32 7.45
C ALA A 188 -9.35 6.42 8.26
N THR A 189 -10.51 6.19 7.62
CA THR A 189 -11.84 6.28 8.25
C THR A 189 -12.44 4.91 8.61
N GLU A 190 -11.74 3.81 8.32
CA GLU A 190 -12.23 2.44 8.53
C GLU A 190 -12.67 2.17 9.98
N ASP A 191 -11.94 2.73 10.93
CA ASP A 191 -12.15 2.52 12.37
C ASP A 191 -12.94 3.65 13.05
N PHE A 192 -13.43 4.66 12.31
CA PHE A 192 -14.10 5.81 12.93
C PHE A 192 -15.37 5.45 13.69
N ALA A 193 -16.07 4.40 13.28
CA ALA A 193 -17.23 3.88 13.99
C ALA A 193 -16.87 3.27 15.36
N LEU A 194 -15.62 2.89 15.59
CA LEU A 194 -15.14 2.26 16.81
C LEU A 194 -14.57 3.26 17.83
N TYR A 195 -14.14 4.44 17.37
CA TYR A 195 -13.49 5.44 18.20
C TYR A 195 -14.38 6.67 18.41
N HIS A 196 -14.99 6.77 19.58
CA HIS A 196 -15.69 7.98 20.00
C HIS A 196 -14.69 9.13 20.17
N ALA A 197 -14.95 10.22 19.44
CA ALA A 197 -14.55 11.60 19.65
C ALA A 197 -13.04 11.97 19.69
N SER A 198 -12.75 13.14 19.18
CA SER A 198 -11.48 13.91 19.24
C SER A 198 -10.22 13.27 18.66
N ASN A 199 -10.34 12.34 17.72
CA ASN A 199 -9.15 11.84 17.01
C ASN A 199 -8.68 12.93 16.04
N TRP A 200 -7.45 13.43 16.22
CA TRP A 200 -6.81 14.38 15.33
C TRP A 200 -6.86 13.93 13.85
N ARG A 201 -6.83 12.62 13.60
CA ARG A 201 -6.93 12.02 12.26
C ARG A 201 -8.25 12.37 11.58
N ILE A 202 -9.39 12.35 12.30
CA ILE A 202 -10.69 12.71 11.73
C ILE A 202 -10.70 14.17 11.29
N SER A 203 -10.21 15.07 12.16
CA SER A 203 -10.13 16.50 11.85
C SER A 203 -9.20 16.77 10.68
N TYR A 204 -8.06 16.09 10.65
CA TYR A 204 -7.09 16.17 9.56
C TYR A 204 -7.65 15.66 8.25
N MET A 205 -8.35 14.51 8.26
CA MET A 205 -9.01 13.96 7.07
C MET A 205 -10.09 14.89 6.50
N LYS A 206 -10.88 15.53 7.36
CA LYS A 206 -11.86 16.52 6.92
C LYS A 206 -11.19 17.73 6.27
N MET A 207 -10.11 18.22 6.86
CA MET A 207 -9.31 19.31 6.30
C MET A 207 -8.76 18.92 4.92
N MET A 208 -8.11 17.77 4.79
CA MET A 208 -7.57 17.28 3.53
C MET A 208 -8.65 17.10 2.46
N ALA A 209 -9.81 16.56 2.81
CA ALA A 209 -10.92 16.40 1.87
C ALA A 209 -11.42 17.77 1.33
N GLN A 210 -11.42 18.82 2.17
CA GLN A 210 -11.73 20.19 1.74
C GLN A 210 -10.65 20.75 0.81
N GLU A 211 -9.37 20.55 1.14
CA GLU A 211 -8.24 20.97 0.30
C GLU A 211 -8.25 20.28 -1.07
N TRP A 212 -8.71 19.01 -1.13
CA TRP A 212 -8.88 18.29 -2.39
C TRP A 212 -10.09 18.76 -3.20
N GLY A 213 -10.91 19.66 -2.65
CA GLY A 213 -12.12 20.17 -3.28
C GLY A 213 -13.26 19.14 -3.34
N TRP A 214 -13.27 18.18 -2.41
CA TRP A 214 -14.32 17.17 -2.39
C TRP A 214 -15.65 17.76 -1.91
N SER A 215 -16.73 17.41 -2.60
CA SER A 215 -18.09 17.78 -2.21
C SER A 215 -18.55 16.96 -0.98
N LYS A 216 -19.57 17.46 -0.29
CA LYS A 216 -20.18 16.76 0.84
C LYS A 216 -20.76 15.41 0.39
N GLU A 217 -21.40 15.40 -0.75
CA GLU A 217 -22.05 14.20 -1.31
C GLU A 217 -21.02 13.10 -1.56
N ARG A 218 -19.82 13.46 -2.04
CA ARG A 218 -18.73 12.50 -2.22
C ARG A 218 -18.24 11.91 -0.90
N ILE A 219 -18.09 12.74 0.12
CA ILE A 219 -17.69 12.29 1.46
C ILE A 219 -18.76 11.36 2.04
N GLU A 220 -20.03 11.76 1.97
CA GLU A 220 -21.15 10.95 2.42
C GLU A 220 -21.23 9.60 1.68
N GLU A 221 -21.00 9.60 0.37
CA GLU A 221 -20.94 8.37 -0.42
C GLU A 221 -19.84 7.41 0.09
N LEU A 222 -18.64 7.91 0.38
CA LEU A 222 -17.55 7.10 0.91
C LEU A 222 -17.83 6.63 2.35
N ASP A 223 -18.47 7.46 3.16
CA ASP A 223 -18.86 7.11 4.54
C ASP A 223 -19.94 6.03 4.56
N GLN A 224 -20.85 6.01 3.54
CA GLN A 224 -21.85 4.98 3.35
C GLN A 224 -21.32 3.67 2.76
N ARG A 225 -20.00 3.54 2.56
CA ARG A 225 -19.38 2.33 2.01
C ARG A 225 -19.86 1.02 2.65
N PRO A 226 -20.03 0.91 3.99
CA PRO A 226 -20.51 -0.33 4.60
C PRO A 226 -21.89 -0.79 4.08
N ASN A 227 -22.65 0.13 3.52
CA ASN A 227 -24.00 -0.09 2.99
C ASN A 227 -24.04 -0.20 1.46
N TRP A 228 -22.87 -0.13 0.78
CA TRP A 228 -22.83 -0.26 -0.68
C TRP A 228 -23.36 -1.62 -1.12
N LYS A 229 -24.22 -1.60 -2.15
CA LYS A 229 -24.80 -2.78 -2.76
C LYS A 229 -23.95 -3.28 -3.92
N ILE A 230 -24.30 -4.44 -4.45
CA ILE A 230 -23.51 -5.21 -5.42
C ILE A 230 -23.01 -4.38 -6.61
N LYS A 231 -23.86 -3.52 -7.19
CA LYS A 231 -23.47 -2.67 -8.34
C LYS A 231 -22.28 -1.77 -7.96
N ARG A 232 -22.41 -1.02 -6.86
CA ARG A 232 -21.38 -0.08 -6.42
C ARG A 232 -20.09 -0.78 -5.97
N VAL A 233 -20.24 -1.92 -5.30
CA VAL A 233 -19.10 -2.73 -4.87
C VAL A 233 -18.34 -3.26 -6.07
N LYS A 234 -19.04 -3.74 -7.11
CA LYS A 234 -18.41 -4.21 -8.35
C LYS A 234 -17.65 -3.09 -9.08
N GLU A 235 -18.23 -1.90 -9.17
CA GLU A 235 -17.55 -0.72 -9.75
C GLU A 235 -16.28 -0.37 -8.98
N SER A 236 -16.36 -0.33 -7.66
CA SER A 236 -15.20 -0.05 -6.80
C SER A 236 -14.12 -1.13 -6.92
N HIS A 237 -14.53 -2.40 -6.97
CA HIS A 237 -13.62 -3.52 -7.18
C HIS A 237 -12.89 -3.41 -8.52
N ASN A 238 -13.61 -3.15 -9.60
CA ASN A 238 -13.02 -3.01 -10.93
C ASN A 238 -12.03 -1.84 -11.00
N ASN A 239 -12.35 -0.72 -10.35
CA ASN A 239 -11.44 0.42 -10.26
C ASN A 239 -10.15 0.05 -9.52
N LEU A 240 -10.24 -0.69 -8.40
CA LEU A 240 -9.09 -1.19 -7.65
C LEU A 240 -8.22 -2.13 -8.50
N VAL A 241 -8.86 -3.09 -9.17
CA VAL A 241 -8.16 -4.03 -10.05
C VAL A 241 -7.44 -3.31 -11.19
N ASN A 242 -8.12 -2.42 -11.89
CA ASN A 242 -7.53 -1.66 -12.99
C ASN A 242 -6.33 -0.83 -12.51
N PHE A 243 -6.44 -0.21 -11.35
CA PHE A 243 -5.36 0.56 -10.76
C PHE A 243 -4.14 -0.32 -10.43
N LEU A 244 -4.36 -1.44 -9.75
CA LEU A 244 -3.31 -2.38 -9.39
C LEU A 244 -2.61 -2.96 -10.62
N MET A 245 -3.39 -3.28 -11.67
CA MET A 245 -2.85 -3.78 -12.93
C MET A 245 -2.04 -2.73 -13.70
N MET A 246 -2.41 -1.45 -13.60
CA MET A 246 -1.63 -0.35 -14.19
C MET A 246 -0.27 -0.22 -13.50
N SER A 247 -0.24 -0.18 -12.18
CA SER A 247 1.02 -0.16 -11.42
C SER A 247 1.87 -1.40 -11.68
N TYR A 248 1.25 -2.57 -11.80
CA TYR A 248 1.96 -3.80 -12.17
C TYR A 248 2.67 -3.68 -13.52
N ARG A 249 2.00 -3.13 -14.53
CA ARG A 249 2.62 -2.91 -15.86
C ARG A 249 3.83 -2.00 -15.77
N ASN A 250 3.72 -0.88 -15.07
CA ASN A 250 4.83 0.07 -14.87
C ASN A 250 6.03 -0.60 -14.18
N LEU A 251 5.78 -1.45 -13.21
CA LEU A 251 6.81 -2.18 -12.49
C LEU A 251 7.44 -3.31 -13.33
N VAL A 252 6.67 -3.97 -14.20
CA VAL A 252 7.19 -4.93 -15.17
C VAL A 252 8.09 -4.23 -16.20
N ASP A 253 7.72 -3.06 -16.67
CA ASP A 253 8.55 -2.27 -17.59
C ASP A 253 9.82 -1.79 -16.90
N PHE A 254 9.77 -1.40 -15.64
CA PHE A 254 10.95 -1.14 -14.82
C PHE A 254 11.86 -2.37 -14.72
N ALA A 255 11.30 -3.55 -14.43
CA ALA A 255 12.06 -4.79 -14.35
C ALA A 255 12.77 -5.14 -15.66
N ARG A 256 12.08 -4.97 -16.80
CA ARG A 256 12.67 -5.15 -18.13
C ARG A 256 13.81 -4.18 -18.41
N LYS A 257 13.60 -2.89 -18.12
CA LYS A 257 14.61 -1.83 -18.28
C LYS A 257 15.90 -2.13 -17.50
N HIS A 258 15.77 -2.66 -16.31
CA HIS A 258 16.90 -2.95 -15.42
C HIS A 258 17.40 -4.41 -15.52
N LYS A 259 16.94 -5.16 -16.55
CA LYS A 259 17.39 -6.54 -16.81
C LYS A 259 17.31 -7.43 -15.57
N ILE A 260 16.24 -7.24 -14.79
CA ILE A 260 16.00 -8.09 -13.63
C ILE A 260 15.70 -9.49 -14.18
N ASN A 261 16.72 -10.33 -14.16
CA ASN A 261 16.59 -11.70 -14.61
C ASN A 261 15.72 -12.49 -13.65
N SER A 262 15.09 -13.54 -14.16
CA SER A 262 14.31 -14.55 -13.45
C SER A 262 15.03 -15.27 -12.29
N SER A 263 16.26 -14.84 -11.94
CA SER A 263 16.99 -15.31 -10.76
C SER A 263 16.41 -14.81 -9.42
N VAL A 264 15.47 -13.82 -9.47
CA VAL A 264 14.57 -13.56 -8.34
C VAL A 264 13.55 -14.69 -8.34
N ILE A 265 13.92 -15.77 -7.73
CA ILE A 265 13.25 -17.04 -7.49
C ILE A 265 12.10 -17.31 -8.49
N PRO A 266 12.39 -18.02 -9.63
CA PRO A 266 11.43 -18.20 -10.72
C PRO A 266 10.11 -18.85 -10.28
N GLN A 267 10.15 -19.67 -9.23
CA GLN A 267 8.98 -20.40 -8.72
C GLN A 267 8.01 -19.50 -7.99
N ASP A 268 8.50 -18.61 -7.12
CA ASP A 268 7.64 -17.71 -6.32
C ASP A 268 6.98 -16.67 -7.22
N ILE A 269 7.73 -16.10 -8.16
CA ILE A 269 7.18 -15.18 -9.16
C ILE A 269 6.12 -15.86 -10.01
N THR A 270 6.35 -17.10 -10.43
CA THR A 270 5.40 -17.85 -11.25
C THR A 270 4.11 -18.14 -10.48
N VAL A 271 4.21 -18.58 -9.23
CA VAL A 271 3.06 -18.82 -8.34
C VAL A 271 2.31 -17.52 -8.09
N LEU A 272 3.02 -16.45 -7.77
CA LEU A 272 2.45 -15.15 -7.49
C LEU A 272 1.75 -14.56 -8.72
N SER A 273 2.39 -14.61 -9.88
CA SER A 273 1.80 -14.17 -11.16
C SER A 273 0.54 -14.96 -11.51
N ARG A 274 0.53 -16.29 -11.29
CA ARG A 274 -0.68 -17.12 -11.50
C ARG A 274 -1.80 -16.71 -10.55
N LYS A 275 -1.50 -16.48 -9.26
CA LYS A 275 -2.50 -16.02 -8.29
C LYS A 275 -3.06 -14.65 -8.65
N LEU A 276 -2.20 -13.71 -9.06
CA LEU A 276 -2.61 -12.38 -9.52
C LEU A 276 -3.47 -12.47 -10.78
N TYR A 277 -3.04 -13.28 -11.75
CA TYR A 277 -3.81 -13.53 -12.96
C TYR A 277 -5.18 -14.11 -12.62
N THR A 278 -5.22 -15.14 -11.77
CA THR A 278 -6.48 -15.76 -11.34
C THR A 278 -7.37 -14.78 -10.57
N ALA A 279 -6.80 -13.89 -9.75
CA ALA A 279 -7.57 -12.93 -8.97
C ALA A 279 -8.13 -11.79 -9.84
N PHE A 280 -7.34 -11.28 -10.77
CA PHE A 280 -7.63 -10.01 -11.46
C PHE A 280 -8.08 -10.16 -12.93
N GLU A 281 -7.93 -11.33 -13.56
CA GLU A 281 -8.37 -11.50 -14.93
C GLU A 281 -9.88 -11.72 -15.01
N GLU A 282 -10.56 -10.98 -15.88
CA GLU A 282 -11.96 -11.21 -16.23
C GLU A 282 -12.06 -12.22 -17.38
N LEU A 283 -12.58 -13.40 -17.08
CA LEU A 283 -12.87 -14.43 -18.07
C LEU A 283 -14.38 -14.70 -18.17
N PRO A 284 -14.92 -14.98 -19.34
CA PRO A 284 -16.31 -15.41 -19.47
C PRO A 284 -16.60 -16.63 -18.60
N GLY A 285 -17.62 -16.53 -17.76
CA GLY A 285 -18.01 -17.61 -16.84
C GLY A 285 -17.21 -17.70 -15.55
N LYS A 286 -16.22 -16.86 -15.33
CA LYS A 286 -15.49 -16.79 -14.06
C LYS A 286 -16.34 -16.12 -12.98
N ILE A 287 -16.42 -16.77 -11.82
CA ILE A 287 -17.02 -16.17 -10.63
C ILE A 287 -15.98 -15.25 -9.99
N THR A 288 -16.27 -13.94 -9.97
CA THR A 288 -15.42 -12.96 -9.30
C THR A 288 -15.80 -12.86 -7.83
N LEU A 289 -14.84 -13.14 -6.96
CA LEU A 289 -15.02 -12.92 -5.53
C LEU A 289 -14.81 -11.43 -5.25
N LEU A 290 -15.84 -10.78 -4.74
CA LEU A 290 -15.75 -9.39 -4.29
C LEU A 290 -15.11 -9.36 -2.90
N ASN A 291 -14.18 -8.41 -2.72
CA ASN A 291 -13.49 -8.27 -1.45
C ASN A 291 -14.44 -7.71 -0.38
N SER A 292 -14.60 -8.45 0.73
CA SER A 292 -15.47 -8.06 1.85
C SER A 292 -15.06 -6.76 2.54
N GLN A 293 -13.83 -6.31 2.37
CA GLN A 293 -13.36 -5.01 2.89
C GLN A 293 -13.96 -3.81 2.12
N ILE A 294 -14.52 -4.03 0.93
CA ILE A 294 -15.21 -2.96 0.20
C ILE A 294 -16.58 -2.70 0.84
N SER A 295 -17.35 -3.75 1.12
CA SER A 295 -18.60 -3.69 1.87
C SER A 295 -18.91 -5.07 2.48
N TYR A 296 -19.44 -5.11 3.69
CA TYR A 296 -19.77 -6.40 4.35
C TYR A 296 -21.24 -6.78 4.22
N ASN A 297 -22.09 -5.89 3.76
CA ASN A 297 -23.52 -6.15 3.63
C ASN A 297 -23.98 -6.00 2.18
N LEU A 298 -23.79 -7.06 1.42
CA LEU A 298 -24.23 -7.16 0.02
C LEU A 298 -25.65 -7.72 -0.11
N ALA A 299 -26.35 -7.96 1.01
CA ALA A 299 -27.73 -8.44 0.95
C ALA A 299 -28.63 -7.37 0.28
N GLU A 300 -29.34 -7.79 -0.74
CA GLU A 300 -30.31 -6.96 -1.45
C GLU A 300 -31.70 -7.17 -0.87
N GLU A 301 -32.52 -6.12 -0.90
CA GLU A 301 -33.90 -6.17 -0.37
C GLU A 301 -34.82 -7.00 -1.26
N HIS A 302 -34.51 -7.03 -2.56
CA HIS A 302 -35.32 -7.71 -3.55
C HIS A 302 -34.49 -8.64 -4.40
N LEU A 303 -35.10 -9.77 -4.76
CA LEU A 303 -34.58 -10.72 -5.73
C LEU A 303 -35.72 -11.12 -6.65
N THR A 304 -35.69 -10.63 -7.88
CA THR A 304 -36.71 -10.89 -8.88
C THR A 304 -36.14 -11.75 -10.00
N PHE A 305 -36.86 -12.81 -10.34
CA PHE A 305 -36.55 -13.67 -11.50
C PHE A 305 -37.49 -13.30 -12.63
N ILE A 306 -36.89 -13.06 -13.81
CA ILE A 306 -37.61 -12.65 -14.99
C ILE A 306 -37.27 -13.62 -16.12
N GLU A 307 -38.29 -14.16 -16.75
CA GLU A 307 -38.14 -14.91 -17.97
C GLU A 307 -38.25 -13.96 -19.17
N VAL A 308 -37.24 -13.96 -20.02
CA VAL A 308 -37.19 -13.11 -21.21
C VAL A 308 -37.32 -13.97 -22.43
N HIS A 309 -38.31 -13.64 -23.30
CA HIS A 309 -38.52 -14.30 -24.58
C HIS A 309 -38.65 -13.25 -25.69
N GLY A 310 -37.96 -13.47 -26.80
CA GLY A 310 -38.10 -12.64 -28.00
C GLY A 310 -37.69 -11.18 -27.85
N ASN A 311 -36.90 -10.83 -26.85
CA ASN A 311 -36.43 -9.46 -26.64
C ASN A 311 -35.25 -9.16 -27.56
N LYS A 312 -35.25 -7.96 -28.17
CA LYS A 312 -34.20 -7.52 -29.13
C LYS A 312 -32.86 -7.25 -28.45
N CYS A 313 -32.85 -6.97 -27.16
CA CYS A 313 -31.68 -6.54 -26.42
C CYS A 313 -31.08 -7.66 -25.52
N PHE A 314 -31.89 -8.63 -25.11
CA PHE A 314 -31.51 -9.70 -24.23
C PHE A 314 -31.79 -11.05 -24.89
N LYS A 315 -30.93 -12.02 -24.64
CA LYS A 315 -31.14 -13.40 -25.07
C LYS A 315 -32.30 -14.01 -24.31
N ASP A 316 -33.00 -14.94 -24.94
CA ASP A 316 -34.02 -15.71 -24.26
C ASP A 316 -33.42 -16.49 -23.09
N GLY A 317 -34.08 -16.46 -21.96
CA GLY A 317 -33.65 -17.14 -20.74
C GLY A 317 -34.12 -16.44 -19.46
N TRP A 318 -33.66 -17.00 -18.35
CA TRP A 318 -33.96 -16.46 -17.02
C TRP A 318 -32.89 -15.46 -16.57
N TYR A 319 -33.35 -14.33 -16.07
CA TYR A 319 -32.53 -13.27 -15.51
C TYR A 319 -32.88 -13.05 -14.04
N MET A 320 -31.86 -12.86 -13.24
CA MET A 320 -32.01 -12.53 -11.84
C MET A 320 -31.61 -11.08 -11.62
N VAL A 321 -32.50 -10.29 -11.03
CA VAL A 321 -32.29 -8.86 -10.77
C VAL A 321 -32.61 -8.50 -9.34
N ASN A 322 -31.90 -7.51 -8.81
CA ASN A 322 -32.04 -7.01 -7.43
C ASN A 322 -33.00 -5.81 -7.29
N GLN A 323 -34.01 -5.75 -8.15
CA GLN A 323 -35.02 -4.68 -8.15
C GLN A 323 -36.43 -5.27 -7.96
N PRO A 324 -37.38 -4.48 -7.39
CA PRO A 324 -38.77 -4.89 -7.36
C PRO A 324 -39.34 -5.07 -8.77
N PRO A 325 -40.27 -6.00 -8.99
CA PRO A 325 -40.79 -6.33 -10.32
C PRO A 325 -41.33 -5.15 -11.13
N HIS A 326 -41.91 -4.17 -10.44
CA HIS A 326 -42.50 -2.96 -11.06
C HIS A 326 -41.48 -1.87 -11.46
N HIS A 327 -40.22 -2.02 -11.07
CA HIS A 327 -39.14 -1.07 -11.44
C HIS A 327 -38.22 -1.59 -12.53
N ILE A 328 -38.50 -2.77 -13.09
CA ILE A 328 -37.62 -3.40 -14.07
C ILE A 328 -37.87 -2.78 -15.43
N MET A 329 -36.93 -1.96 -15.88
CA MET A 329 -36.88 -1.50 -17.24
C MET A 329 -35.80 -2.28 -18.02
N PHE A 330 -36.19 -2.93 -19.09
CA PHE A 330 -35.27 -3.54 -20.03
C PHE A 330 -34.63 -2.45 -20.90
N SER A 331 -33.69 -1.69 -20.37
CA SER A 331 -32.88 -0.73 -21.10
C SER A 331 -31.45 -1.20 -21.25
N LYS A 332 -30.85 -0.85 -22.36
CA LYS A 332 -29.43 -1.11 -22.67
C LYS A 332 -28.56 0.00 -22.06
N GLU A 333 -28.57 0.21 -20.77
CA GLU A 333 -27.59 1.05 -20.10
C GLU A 333 -26.60 0.21 -19.29
#